data_a14b7d3da06144991cf62937ab316705
#
_entry.id   a14b7d3da06144991cf62937ab316705
#
_cell.length_a   1.000
_cell.length_b   1.000
_cell.length_c   1.000
_cell.angle_alpha   90.00
_cell.angle_beta   90.00
_cell.angle_gamma   90.00
#
_symmetry.space_group_name_H-M   'P 1'
#
loop_
_entity.id
_entity.type
_entity.pdbx_description
1 polymer ?
#
loop_
_entity_poly.entity_id
_entity_poly.type
_entity_poly.pdbx_seq_one_letter_code
_entity_poly.pdbx_strand_id
1 'polypeptide(L)'
;MSGQFTSQAAQRPRSATILIVEDDMDIGVFLQQAIDEETPYQTTVVSDGPHALEKAQQLHPCLLLLDYRLPGMNGLEIYDRLQQMEETRGIPAIMMSAHLPIEELKPRGIYPLYKPMDIGNVIRMITHALAPFEQKRSPESAWIV
;
A
#
# COMPACT_ATOMS: atom_id res chain seq x y z
N MET A 1 11.38 -21.97 20.94
CA MET A 1 9.98 -22.09 20.52
C MET A 1 9.28 -20.76 20.34
N SER A 2 9.53 -19.81 21.24
CA SER A 2 8.93 -18.47 21.10
C SER A 2 9.36 -17.78 19.81
N GLY A 3 10.58 -18.03 19.31
CA GLY A 3 11.04 -17.45 18.05
C GLY A 3 10.24 -17.91 16.84
N GLN A 4 9.68 -19.12 16.91
CA GLN A 4 8.87 -19.63 15.81
C GLN A 4 7.54 -18.89 15.70
N PHE A 5 6.94 -18.52 16.83
CA PHE A 5 5.70 -17.76 16.82
C PHE A 5 5.92 -16.37 16.22
N THR A 6 7.02 -15.72 16.60
CA THR A 6 7.36 -14.42 16.05
C THR A 6 7.55 -14.50 14.53
N SER A 7 8.27 -15.54 14.07
CA SER A 7 8.50 -15.73 12.64
C SER A 7 7.20 -15.96 11.88
N GLN A 8 6.26 -16.71 12.47
CA GLN A 8 4.98 -16.97 11.83
C GLN A 8 4.16 -15.69 11.71
N ALA A 9 4.17 -14.85 12.74
CA ALA A 9 3.46 -13.57 12.68
C ALA A 9 4.04 -12.68 11.58
N ALA A 10 5.38 -12.62 11.47
CA ALA A 10 6.05 -11.81 10.46
C ALA A 10 5.83 -12.36 9.05
N GLN A 11 5.51 -13.65 8.92
CA GLN A 11 5.30 -14.29 7.62
C GLN A 11 3.83 -14.45 7.27
N ARG A 12 2.93 -13.85 8.06
CA ARG A 12 1.51 -13.91 7.77
C ARG A 12 1.23 -13.42 6.36
N PRO A 13 0.42 -14.14 5.57
CA PRO A 13 0.11 -13.73 4.19
C PRO A 13 -0.56 -12.37 4.16
N ARG A 14 -0.27 -11.59 3.13
CA ARG A 14 -0.93 -10.32 2.89
C ARG A 14 -2.34 -10.57 2.38
N SER A 15 -3.27 -9.71 2.78
CA SER A 15 -4.65 -9.76 2.28
C SER A 15 -4.72 -9.10 0.90
N ALA A 16 -5.82 -9.35 0.18
CA ALA A 16 -6.07 -8.71 -1.11
C ALA A 16 -6.72 -7.33 -0.92
N THR A 17 -6.26 -6.59 0.07
CA THR A 17 -6.78 -5.26 0.41
C THR A 17 -5.70 -4.21 0.16
N ILE A 18 -6.09 -3.13 -0.48
CA ILE A 18 -5.25 -1.95 -0.66
C ILE A 18 -5.66 -0.94 0.41
N LEU A 19 -4.69 -0.49 1.20
CA LEU A 19 -4.93 0.54 2.21
C LEU A 19 -4.63 1.90 1.60
N ILE A 20 -5.65 2.75 1.56
CA ILE A 20 -5.56 4.10 1.02
C ILE A 20 -5.49 5.07 2.19
N VAL A 21 -4.48 5.93 2.22
CA VAL A 21 -4.34 6.95 3.23
C VAL A 21 -4.45 8.31 2.54
N GLU A 22 -5.60 8.96 2.72
CA GLU A 22 -5.95 10.20 2.03
C GLU A 22 -6.91 11.00 2.90
N ASP A 23 -6.57 12.26 3.18
CA ASP A 23 -7.42 13.10 4.02
C ASP A 23 -8.52 13.83 3.23
N ASP A 24 -8.40 13.90 1.90
CA ASP A 24 -9.45 14.45 1.04
C ASP A 24 -10.44 13.33 0.71
N MET A 25 -11.66 13.46 1.25
CA MET A 25 -12.69 12.41 1.09
C MET A 25 -13.09 12.20 -0.36
N ASP A 26 -13.11 13.25 -1.17
CA ASP A 26 -13.46 13.13 -2.58
C ASP A 26 -12.43 12.30 -3.34
N ILE A 27 -11.16 12.51 -3.05
CA ILE A 27 -10.09 11.74 -3.66
C ILE A 27 -10.15 10.29 -3.16
N GLY A 28 -10.40 10.09 -1.88
CA GLY A 28 -10.52 8.74 -1.31
C GLY A 28 -11.64 7.95 -1.96
N VAL A 29 -12.82 8.55 -2.14
CA VAL A 29 -13.96 7.90 -2.79
C VAL A 29 -13.65 7.61 -4.25
N PHE A 30 -13.02 8.55 -4.95
CA PHE A 30 -12.62 8.37 -6.34
C PHE A 30 -11.71 7.15 -6.48
N LEU A 31 -10.70 7.04 -5.62
CA LEU A 31 -9.77 5.92 -5.66
C LEU A 31 -10.45 4.60 -5.33
N GLN A 32 -11.33 4.58 -4.33
CA GLN A 32 -12.07 3.36 -3.99
C GLN A 32 -12.91 2.88 -5.15
N GLN A 33 -13.66 3.78 -5.77
CA GLN A 33 -14.51 3.42 -6.90
C GLN A 33 -13.71 2.90 -8.08
N ALA A 34 -12.61 3.58 -8.40
CA ALA A 34 -11.76 3.15 -9.51
C ALA A 34 -11.20 1.75 -9.28
N ILE A 35 -10.71 1.51 -8.08
CA ILE A 35 -10.12 0.21 -7.74
C ILE A 35 -11.18 -0.88 -7.70
N ASP A 36 -12.35 -0.60 -7.12
CA ASP A 36 -13.45 -1.56 -7.07
C ASP A 36 -13.92 -1.97 -8.47
N GLU A 37 -14.01 -1.01 -9.39
CA GLU A 37 -14.50 -1.28 -10.74
C GLU A 37 -13.48 -1.96 -11.64
N GLU A 38 -12.20 -1.64 -11.46
CA GLU A 38 -11.15 -2.05 -12.40
C GLU A 38 -10.27 -3.19 -11.89
N THR A 39 -10.41 -3.60 -10.64
CA THR A 39 -9.54 -4.62 -10.04
C THR A 39 -10.34 -5.55 -9.13
N PRO A 40 -9.80 -6.74 -8.81
CA PRO A 40 -10.41 -7.62 -7.84
C PRO A 40 -10.05 -7.28 -6.39
N TYR A 41 -9.32 -6.20 -6.15
CA TYR A 41 -8.86 -5.86 -4.80
C TYR A 41 -9.94 -5.12 -4.03
N GLN A 42 -9.94 -5.34 -2.72
CA GLN A 42 -10.74 -4.57 -1.78
C GLN A 42 -9.95 -3.34 -1.35
N THR A 43 -10.65 -2.32 -0.86
CA THR A 43 -10.00 -1.10 -0.40
C THR A 43 -10.50 -0.72 0.98
N THR A 44 -9.62 -0.10 1.75
CA THR A 44 -9.97 0.56 3.00
C THR A 44 -9.32 1.94 2.96
N VAL A 45 -10.08 2.98 3.29
CA VAL A 45 -9.58 4.35 3.32
C VAL A 45 -9.49 4.83 4.76
N VAL A 46 -8.36 5.40 5.12
CA VAL A 46 -8.16 6.12 6.38
C VAL A 46 -7.63 7.49 6.07
N SER A 47 -7.80 8.43 7.00
CA SER A 47 -7.53 9.83 6.74
C SER A 47 -6.28 10.39 7.41
N ASP A 48 -5.58 9.62 8.22
CA ASP A 48 -4.41 10.12 8.95
C ASP A 48 -3.42 9.01 9.27
N GLY A 49 -2.24 9.43 9.74
CA GLY A 49 -1.13 8.52 10.04
C GLY A 49 -1.43 7.50 11.13
N PRO A 50 -1.90 7.92 12.30
CA PRO A 50 -2.17 6.96 13.38
C PRO A 50 -3.17 5.87 12.99
N HIS A 51 -4.24 6.24 12.28
CA HIS A 51 -5.20 5.25 11.78
C HIS A 51 -4.57 4.35 10.71
N ALA A 52 -3.68 4.91 9.89
CA ALA A 52 -2.99 4.12 8.87
C ALA A 52 -2.12 3.04 9.50
N LEU A 53 -1.37 3.40 10.56
CA LEU A 53 -0.51 2.44 11.25
C LEU A 53 -1.33 1.31 11.87
N GLU A 54 -2.44 1.67 12.50
CA GLU A 54 -3.33 0.68 13.13
C GLU A 54 -3.96 -0.24 12.08
N LYS A 55 -4.52 0.34 11.02
CA LYS A 55 -5.18 -0.45 9.98
C LYS A 55 -4.21 -1.35 9.21
N ALA A 56 -3.01 -0.88 8.95
CA ALA A 56 -2.03 -1.71 8.26
C ALA A 56 -1.68 -2.96 9.07
N GLN A 57 -1.57 -2.82 10.38
CA GLN A 57 -1.30 -3.96 11.26
C GLN A 57 -2.47 -4.93 11.30
N GLN A 58 -3.71 -4.41 11.31
CA GLN A 58 -4.91 -5.24 11.35
C GLN A 58 -5.16 -5.95 10.04
N LEU A 59 -5.04 -5.23 8.93
CA LEU A 59 -5.43 -5.74 7.62
C LEU A 59 -4.33 -6.49 6.90
N HIS A 60 -3.08 -6.20 7.21
CA HIS A 60 -1.92 -6.73 6.50
C HIS A 60 -2.10 -6.57 4.98
N PRO A 61 -2.25 -5.33 4.49
CA PRO A 61 -2.62 -5.08 3.09
C PRO A 61 -1.51 -5.50 2.12
N CYS A 62 -1.88 -5.72 0.87
CA CYS A 62 -0.91 -6.04 -0.18
C CYS A 62 -0.24 -4.81 -0.76
N LEU A 63 -0.82 -3.63 -0.54
CA LEU A 63 -0.32 -2.38 -1.11
C LEU A 63 -0.78 -1.21 -0.25
N LEU A 64 0.10 -0.23 -0.10
CA LEU A 64 -0.22 1.06 0.55
C LEU A 64 -0.31 2.12 -0.53
N LEU A 65 -1.37 2.89 -0.52
CA LEU A 65 -1.56 4.02 -1.42
C LEU A 65 -1.61 5.26 -0.54
N LEU A 66 -0.48 5.97 -0.44
CA LEU A 66 -0.27 6.99 0.57
C LEU A 66 -0.21 8.38 -0.02
N ASP A 67 -1.04 9.28 0.48
CA ASP A 67 -0.87 10.70 0.20
C ASP A 67 0.40 11.17 0.91
N TYR A 68 1.25 11.89 0.21
CA TYR A 68 2.45 12.44 0.83
C TYR A 68 2.10 13.53 1.84
N ARG A 69 1.18 14.42 1.47
CA ARG A 69 0.81 15.57 2.31
C ARG A 69 -0.41 15.26 3.15
N LEU A 70 -0.16 14.91 4.40
CA LEU A 70 -1.20 14.66 5.39
C LEU A 70 -0.93 15.54 6.61
N PRO A 71 -1.97 15.95 7.32
CA PRO A 71 -1.76 16.70 8.56
C PRO A 71 -1.07 15.83 9.60
N GLY A 72 -0.11 16.43 10.31
CA GLY A 72 0.64 15.74 11.34
C GLY A 72 1.75 14.88 10.78
N MET A 73 1.43 13.64 10.47
CA MET A 73 2.40 12.66 9.96
C MET A 73 2.25 12.54 8.44
N ASN A 74 3.31 12.82 7.67
CA ASN A 74 3.23 12.71 6.22
C ASN A 74 3.35 11.25 5.75
N GLY A 75 3.12 11.03 4.44
CA GLY A 75 3.14 9.67 3.88
C GLY A 75 4.46 8.96 4.04
N LEU A 76 5.57 9.69 3.94
CA LEU A 76 6.90 9.11 4.06
C LEU A 76 7.16 8.62 5.48
N GLU A 77 6.75 9.39 6.47
CA GLU A 77 6.86 8.99 7.86
C GLU A 77 6.03 7.75 8.16
N ILE A 78 4.82 7.69 7.60
CA ILE A 78 3.96 6.50 7.73
C ILE A 78 4.67 5.28 7.15
N TYR A 79 5.19 5.41 5.93
CA TYR A 79 5.90 4.33 5.27
C TYR A 79 7.08 3.85 6.11
N ASP A 80 7.91 4.77 6.57
CA ASP A 80 9.11 4.40 7.34
C ASP A 80 8.75 3.70 8.65
N ARG A 81 7.71 4.14 9.33
CA ARG A 81 7.26 3.48 10.55
C ARG A 81 6.77 2.06 10.28
N LEU A 82 6.04 1.87 9.19
CA LEU A 82 5.56 0.54 8.82
C LEU A 82 6.72 -0.41 8.48
N GLN A 83 7.78 0.12 7.87
CA GLN A 83 8.96 -0.69 7.56
C GLN A 83 9.75 -1.10 8.80
N GLN A 84 9.57 -0.42 9.91
CA GLN A 84 10.22 -0.77 11.18
C GLN A 84 9.49 -1.89 11.93
N MET A 85 8.25 -2.19 11.55
CA MET A 85 7.46 -3.24 12.18
C MET A 85 7.55 -4.51 11.36
N GLU A 86 7.78 -5.65 12.02
CA GLU A 86 7.90 -6.92 11.31
C GLU A 86 6.66 -7.28 10.51
N GLU A 87 5.49 -7.01 11.06
CA GLU A 87 4.22 -7.40 10.43
C GLU A 87 3.93 -6.65 9.13
N THR A 88 4.46 -5.44 9.00
CA THR A 88 4.15 -4.57 7.85
C THR A 88 5.38 -4.29 6.98
N ARG A 89 6.55 -4.79 7.39
CA ARG A 89 7.77 -4.63 6.61
C ARG A 89 7.61 -5.30 5.25
N GLY A 90 8.04 -4.59 4.21
CA GLY A 90 8.02 -5.15 2.86
C GLY A 90 6.71 -4.93 2.10
N ILE A 91 5.68 -4.35 2.72
CA ILE A 91 4.47 -3.99 1.97
C ILE A 91 4.84 -2.85 1.02
N PRO A 92 4.61 -3.03 -0.30
CA PRO A 92 4.95 -1.98 -1.26
C PRO A 92 4.05 -0.77 -1.12
N ALA A 93 4.52 0.38 -1.57
CA ALA A 93 3.78 1.62 -1.47
C ALA A 93 3.83 2.43 -2.76
N ILE A 94 2.74 3.12 -3.02
CA ILE A 94 2.62 4.17 -4.01
C ILE A 94 2.41 5.47 -3.24
N MET A 95 3.16 6.51 -3.56
CA MET A 95 3.05 7.81 -2.90
C MET A 95 2.41 8.81 -3.85
N MET A 96 1.39 9.52 -3.39
CA MET A 96 0.61 10.46 -4.19
C MET A 96 0.86 11.89 -3.76
N SER A 97 1.11 12.78 -4.69
CA SER A 97 1.17 14.23 -4.45
C SER A 97 1.34 14.98 -5.76
N ALA A 98 1.05 16.28 -5.74
CA ALA A 98 1.40 17.14 -6.87
C ALA A 98 2.92 17.33 -6.98
N HIS A 99 3.61 17.31 -5.84
CA HIS A 99 5.07 17.46 -5.77
C HIS A 99 5.62 16.36 -4.86
N LEU A 100 6.45 15.49 -5.43
CA LEU A 100 6.99 14.34 -4.70
C LEU A 100 8.49 14.48 -4.48
N PRO A 101 8.98 14.09 -3.30
CA PRO A 101 10.41 14.09 -3.00
C PRO A 101 11.07 12.85 -3.61
N ILE A 102 11.27 12.86 -4.93
CA ILE A 102 11.75 11.70 -5.68
C ILE A 102 13.06 11.14 -5.11
N GLU A 103 13.96 12.01 -4.66
CA GLU A 103 15.25 11.58 -4.10
C GLU A 103 15.07 10.75 -2.82
N GLU A 104 13.97 10.94 -2.12
CA GLU A 104 13.65 10.17 -0.92
C GLU A 104 12.83 8.94 -1.22
N LEU A 105 12.06 8.94 -2.32
CA LEU A 105 11.25 7.80 -2.72
C LEU A 105 12.09 6.69 -3.35
N LYS A 106 13.03 7.04 -4.19
CA LYS A 106 13.85 6.06 -4.93
C LYS A 106 14.57 5.06 -4.05
N PRO A 107 15.30 5.48 -3.00
CA PRO A 107 16.00 4.50 -2.16
C PRO A 107 15.06 3.53 -1.46
N ARG A 108 13.81 3.95 -1.24
CA ARG A 108 12.80 3.12 -0.56
C ARG A 108 12.02 2.23 -1.51
N GLY A 109 12.19 2.42 -2.82
CA GLY A 109 11.43 1.67 -3.81
C GLY A 109 9.96 2.05 -3.85
N ILE A 110 9.61 3.26 -3.44
CA ILE A 110 8.24 3.76 -3.46
C ILE A 110 7.91 4.27 -4.85
N TYR A 111 6.76 3.87 -5.39
CA TYR A 111 6.32 4.30 -6.71
C TYR A 111 5.66 5.67 -6.63
N PRO A 112 6.03 6.62 -7.52
CA PRO A 112 5.40 7.96 -7.52
C PRO A 112 4.13 7.97 -8.36
N LEU A 113 3.10 8.69 -7.87
CA LEU A 113 1.87 8.92 -8.61
C LEU A 113 1.49 10.38 -8.44
N TYR A 114 1.60 11.16 -9.51
CA TYR A 114 1.41 12.60 -9.44
C TYR A 114 -0.06 12.99 -9.53
N LYS A 115 -0.47 13.94 -8.71
CA LYS A 115 -1.79 14.57 -8.79
C LYS A 115 -1.76 15.72 -9.79
N PRO A 116 -2.83 15.97 -10.56
CA PRO A 116 -4.08 15.22 -10.59
C PRO A 116 -3.91 13.88 -11.30
N MET A 117 -4.66 12.87 -10.82
CA MET A 117 -4.53 11.51 -11.29
C MET A 117 -5.70 11.14 -12.20
N ASP A 118 -5.43 10.36 -13.25
CA ASP A 118 -6.50 9.74 -14.01
C ASP A 118 -6.58 8.25 -13.66
N ILE A 119 -7.76 7.65 -13.89
CA ILE A 119 -8.00 6.26 -13.53
C ILE A 119 -6.99 5.32 -14.19
N GLY A 120 -6.68 5.55 -15.46
CA GLY A 120 -5.74 4.70 -16.19
C GLY A 120 -4.38 4.65 -15.54
N ASN A 121 -3.85 5.81 -15.12
CA ASN A 121 -2.55 5.88 -14.46
C ASN A 121 -2.58 5.21 -13.10
N VAL A 122 -3.65 5.41 -12.33
CA VAL A 122 -3.80 4.77 -11.04
C VAL A 122 -3.75 3.25 -11.18
N ILE A 123 -4.57 2.71 -12.08
CA ILE A 123 -4.68 1.26 -12.26
C ILE A 123 -3.37 0.67 -12.80
N ARG A 124 -2.72 1.35 -13.75
CA ARG A 124 -1.43 0.88 -14.26
C ARG A 124 -0.38 0.80 -13.17
N MET A 125 -0.32 1.82 -12.32
CA MET A 125 0.65 1.83 -11.23
C MET A 125 0.36 0.74 -10.20
N ILE A 126 -0.91 0.54 -9.86
CA ILE A 126 -1.33 -0.52 -8.95
C ILE A 126 -0.96 -1.89 -9.52
N THR A 127 -1.26 -2.12 -10.78
CA THR A 127 -0.95 -3.39 -11.44
C THR A 127 0.56 -3.65 -11.42
N HIS A 128 1.35 -2.63 -11.72
CA HIS A 128 2.80 -2.73 -11.70
C HIS A 128 3.33 -3.06 -10.29
N ALA A 129 2.85 -2.33 -9.30
CA ALA A 129 3.31 -2.50 -7.92
C ALA A 129 2.90 -3.86 -7.34
N LEU A 130 1.78 -4.42 -7.79
CA LEU A 130 1.25 -5.68 -7.29
C LEU A 130 1.65 -6.90 -8.12
N ALA A 131 2.45 -6.73 -9.18
CA ALA A 131 2.87 -7.86 -10.00
C ALA A 131 3.54 -8.98 -9.18
N PRO A 132 4.48 -8.68 -8.26
CA PRO A 132 5.07 -9.74 -7.43
C PRO A 132 4.06 -10.43 -6.52
N PHE A 133 3.09 -9.68 -5.99
CA PHE A 133 2.04 -10.23 -5.14
C PHE A 133 1.14 -11.19 -5.93
N GLU A 134 0.76 -10.81 -7.15
CA GLU A 134 -0.08 -11.64 -8.00
C GLU A 134 0.61 -12.93 -8.41
N GLN A 135 1.90 -12.88 -8.67
CA GLN A 135 2.67 -14.07 -9.01
C GLN A 135 2.65 -15.08 -7.86
N LYS A 136 2.75 -14.61 -6.62
CA LYS A 136 2.72 -15.49 -5.45
C LYS A 136 1.35 -16.07 -5.19
N ARG A 137 0.29 -15.35 -5.57
CA ARG A 137 -1.10 -15.79 -5.38
C ARG A 137 -1.59 -16.71 -6.48
N SER A 138 -1.04 -16.57 -7.67
CA SER A 138 -1.56 -17.26 -8.85
C SER A 138 -1.48 -18.76 -8.66
N PRO A 139 -2.57 -19.50 -8.89
CA PRO A 139 -2.53 -20.97 -8.88
C PRO A 139 -1.51 -21.52 -9.87
N GLU A 140 -1.28 -20.81 -10.96
CA GLU A 140 -0.33 -21.24 -11.97
C GLU A 140 1.10 -21.26 -11.45
N SER A 141 1.47 -20.32 -10.57
CA SER A 141 2.83 -20.29 -10.03
C SER A 141 3.11 -21.48 -9.13
N ALA A 142 2.07 -22.15 -8.61
CA ALA A 142 2.24 -23.36 -7.82
C ALA A 142 2.69 -24.55 -8.66
N TRP A 143 2.47 -24.50 -9.96
CA TRP A 143 2.81 -25.58 -10.88
C TRP A 143 4.19 -25.46 -11.51
N ILE A 144 4.85 -24.33 -11.31
CA ILE A 144 6.14 -24.01 -11.94
C ILE A 144 7.32 -24.45 -11.08
N VAL A 145 7.08 -25.06 -9.99
CA VAL A 145 8.14 -25.45 -9.05
C VAL A 145 8.98 -26.64 -9.54
#